data_685982f15a6916f0d1c1ebf7c2c3848c
#
_entry.id   685982f15a6916f0d1c1ebf7c2c3848c
#
_cell.length_a   1.000
_cell.length_b   1.000
_cell.length_c   1.000
_cell.angle_alpha   90.00
_cell.angle_beta   90.00
_cell.angle_gamma   90.00
#
_symmetry.space_group_name_H-M   'P 1'
#
loop_
_entity.id
_entity.type
_entity.pdbx_description
1 polymer ?
#
loop_
_entity_poly.entity_id
_entity_poly.type
_entity_poly.pdbx_seq_one_letter_code
_entity_poly.pdbx_strand_id
1 'polypeptide(L)'
;QEASNIDSFQAATVSLGFPSSDGDYHLVQASRDLQKWVIVGQYPGNGKPAQFKDLRSQLGDTHFYRVVTKSEPFPDGLLDREWKLVALHEADEIIQPKKGRTHSMTLSRDKRVAGRNDCNRYFGSYSMVKGNWLKFGEGFGSTLMLCMPGSLDFKFFESLHASKGFEVDGNKLK
;
A
#
# COMPACT_ATOMS: atom_id res chain seq x y z
N GLN A 1 62.49 8.78 7.01
CA GLN A 1 61.11 8.93 7.49
C GLN A 1 60.19 8.32 6.43
N GLU A 2 59.69 7.11 6.68
CA GLU A 2 58.68 6.48 5.81
C GLU A 2 57.35 7.14 6.08
N ALA A 3 56.70 7.62 5.03
CA ALA A 3 55.34 8.10 5.09
C ALA A 3 54.42 6.91 5.28
N SER A 4 53.69 6.89 6.37
CA SER A 4 52.64 5.88 6.63
C SER A 4 51.53 6.12 5.61
N ASN A 5 51.33 5.17 4.72
CA ASN A 5 50.15 5.14 3.84
C ASN A 5 48.90 4.86 4.67
N ILE A 6 47.92 5.73 4.60
CA ILE A 6 46.57 5.48 5.12
C ILE A 6 45.82 4.67 4.05
N ASP A 7 45.75 3.38 4.22
CA ASP A 7 45.25 2.46 3.18
C ASP A 7 43.74 2.32 3.08
N SER A 8 42.95 2.92 3.98
CA SER A 8 41.47 2.91 3.81
C SER A 8 40.79 4.00 4.65
N PHE A 9 40.02 4.84 3.99
CA PHE A 9 38.96 5.60 4.61
C PHE A 9 37.68 4.78 4.54
N GLN A 10 37.18 4.29 5.66
CA GLN A 10 35.80 3.81 5.70
C GLN A 10 34.88 5.02 5.66
N ALA A 11 34.11 5.13 4.61
CA ALA A 11 33.10 6.15 4.51
C ALA A 11 32.07 5.99 5.64
N ALA A 12 31.84 7.04 6.40
CA ALA A 12 30.87 7.03 7.48
C ALA A 12 29.46 6.79 6.90
N THR A 13 28.87 5.66 7.24
CA THR A 13 27.50 5.37 6.88
C THR A 13 26.56 6.10 7.83
N VAL A 14 25.69 6.95 7.30
CA VAL A 14 24.63 7.57 8.10
C VAL A 14 23.49 6.56 8.25
N SER A 15 23.12 6.28 9.50
CA SER A 15 21.99 5.42 9.84
C SER A 15 20.99 6.20 10.68
N LEU A 16 19.73 6.20 10.25
CA LEU A 16 18.62 6.84 10.96
C LEU A 16 17.59 5.79 11.33
N GLY A 17 17.36 5.63 12.63
CA GLY A 17 16.25 4.86 13.16
C GLY A 17 15.07 5.78 13.47
N PHE A 18 13.85 5.38 13.12
CA PHE A 18 12.65 6.14 13.42
C PHE A 18 11.45 5.22 13.69
N PRO A 19 10.53 5.67 14.58
CA PRO A 19 9.31 4.93 14.81
C PRO A 19 8.46 4.91 13.55
N SER A 20 7.72 3.84 13.37
CA SER A 20 6.84 3.65 12.23
C SER A 20 5.51 3.15 12.74
N SER A 21 4.45 3.87 12.40
CA SER A 21 3.08 3.52 12.73
C SER A 21 2.40 2.84 11.54
N ASP A 22 1.53 1.92 11.85
CA ASP A 22 0.77 1.21 10.84
C ASP A 22 -0.18 2.17 10.10
N GLY A 23 -0.15 2.16 8.77
CA GLY A 23 -0.95 3.07 7.93
C GLY A 23 -0.29 4.39 7.56
N ASP A 24 0.86 4.70 8.16
CA ASP A 24 1.67 5.84 7.77
C ASP A 24 2.68 5.45 6.69
N TYR A 25 3.24 6.45 6.03
CA TYR A 25 4.48 6.26 5.32
C TYR A 25 5.48 7.35 5.66
N HIS A 26 6.74 6.99 5.60
CA HIS A 26 7.82 7.85 6.02
C HIS A 26 8.71 8.18 4.83
N LEU A 27 8.93 9.47 4.61
CA LEU A 27 9.87 9.97 3.61
C LEU A 27 11.14 10.39 4.32
N VAL A 28 12.25 9.72 4.02
CA VAL A 28 13.56 10.22 4.42
C VAL A 28 14.03 11.21 3.35
N GLN A 29 14.30 12.42 3.77
CA GLN A 29 14.76 13.49 2.91
C GLN A 29 16.15 13.93 3.32
N ALA A 30 16.97 14.25 2.34
CA ALA A 30 18.30 14.84 2.54
C ALA A 30 18.36 16.23 1.92
N SER A 31 19.18 17.10 2.52
CA SER A 31 19.45 18.44 2.05
C SER A 31 20.90 18.80 2.30
N ARG A 32 21.47 19.66 1.45
CA ARG A 32 22.80 20.25 1.65
C ARG A 32 22.71 21.66 2.25
N ASP A 33 21.58 22.31 2.10
CA ASP A 33 21.38 23.74 2.42
C ASP A 33 20.20 24.01 3.34
N LEU A 34 19.52 22.96 3.82
CA LEU A 34 18.28 23.03 4.61
C LEU A 34 17.09 23.69 3.89
N GLN A 35 17.27 24.07 2.63
CA GLN A 35 16.24 24.72 1.82
C GLN A 35 15.65 23.75 0.79
N LYS A 36 16.52 23.04 0.07
CA LYS A 36 16.11 22.07 -0.94
C LYS A 36 16.22 20.67 -0.39
N TRP A 37 15.10 19.97 -0.33
CA TRP A 37 15.00 18.62 0.21
C TRP A 37 14.69 17.62 -0.89
N VAL A 38 15.50 16.58 -0.98
CA VAL A 38 15.35 15.50 -1.94
C VAL A 38 14.98 14.21 -1.19
N ILE A 39 14.00 13.48 -1.70
CA ILE A 39 13.61 12.19 -1.12
C ILE A 39 14.70 11.16 -1.45
N VAL A 40 15.28 10.57 -0.41
CA VAL A 40 16.35 9.58 -0.50
C VAL A 40 15.93 8.20 -0.01
N GLY A 41 14.79 8.10 0.67
CA GLY A 41 14.21 6.83 1.11
C GLY A 41 12.72 6.97 1.35
N GLN A 42 12.00 5.86 1.18
CA GLN A 42 10.57 5.78 1.43
C GLN A 42 10.26 4.45 2.13
N TYR A 43 9.53 4.51 3.22
CA TYR A 43 9.24 3.37 4.08
C TYR A 43 7.75 3.33 4.42
N PRO A 44 7.04 2.25 4.07
CA PRO A 44 5.69 2.05 4.55
C PRO A 44 5.70 1.80 6.05
N GLY A 45 4.76 2.37 6.75
CA GLY A 45 4.52 2.10 8.16
C GLY A 45 3.98 0.68 8.36
N ASN A 46 4.56 -0.04 9.30
CA ASN A 46 4.19 -1.41 9.62
C ASN A 46 4.15 -1.68 11.15
N GLY A 47 4.09 -0.61 11.93
CA GLY A 47 4.10 -0.69 13.40
C GLY A 47 5.45 -1.08 14.01
N LYS A 48 6.50 -1.28 13.21
CA LYS A 48 7.84 -1.63 13.69
C LYS A 48 8.82 -0.51 13.36
N PRO A 49 9.83 -0.25 14.22
CA PRO A 49 10.85 0.75 13.92
C PRO A 49 11.50 0.49 12.56
N ALA A 50 11.60 1.54 11.76
CA ALA A 50 12.27 1.51 10.47
C ALA A 50 13.69 2.05 10.59
N GLN A 51 14.58 1.62 9.69
CA GLN A 51 15.95 2.07 9.62
C GLN A 51 16.31 2.44 8.18
N PHE A 52 16.78 3.65 8.01
CA PHE A 52 17.38 4.14 6.78
C PHE A 52 18.90 4.10 6.91
N LYS A 53 19.59 3.64 5.87
CA LYS A 53 21.03 3.72 5.75
C LYS A 53 21.38 4.45 4.47
N ASP A 54 22.15 5.53 4.58
CA ASP A 54 22.71 6.19 3.42
C ASP A 54 24.07 5.57 3.09
N LEU A 55 24.12 4.88 1.98
CA LEU A 55 25.33 4.23 1.47
C LEU A 55 26.14 5.16 0.55
N ARG A 56 25.68 6.39 0.34
CA ARG A 56 26.38 7.37 -0.50
C ARG A 56 27.56 7.92 0.27
N SER A 57 28.70 7.34 0.04
CA SER A 57 29.98 7.78 0.60
C SER A 57 30.66 8.77 -0.35
N GLN A 58 30.22 10.03 -0.35
CA GLN A 58 31.05 11.08 -0.92
C GLN A 58 31.72 11.83 0.23
N LEU A 59 33.00 11.63 0.37
CA LEU A 59 33.88 12.39 1.29
C LEU A 59 33.71 13.89 1.02
N GLY A 60 33.29 14.61 2.05
CA GLY A 60 33.24 16.06 2.05
C GLY A 60 31.88 16.73 1.95
N ASP A 61 30.79 16.00 1.69
CA ASP A 61 29.47 16.60 1.59
C ASP A 61 28.71 16.50 2.93
N THR A 62 28.46 17.62 3.56
CA THR A 62 27.55 17.68 4.70
C THR A 62 26.12 17.54 4.21
N HIS A 63 25.40 16.56 4.75
CA HIS A 63 23.99 16.36 4.48
C HIS A 63 23.18 16.47 5.78
N PHE A 64 22.07 17.15 5.68
CA PHE A 64 21.04 17.15 6.72
C PHE A 64 19.98 16.15 6.33
N TYR A 65 19.45 15.45 7.32
CA TYR A 65 18.40 14.47 7.10
C TYR A 65 17.18 14.81 7.94
N ARG A 66 16.02 14.54 7.39
CA ARG A 66 14.77 14.56 8.15
C ARG A 66 13.86 13.41 7.73
N VAL A 67 13.05 12.94 8.65
CA VAL A 67 11.97 12.01 8.39
C VAL A 67 10.66 12.78 8.41
N VAL A 68 9.95 12.74 7.31
CA VAL A 68 8.61 13.31 7.20
C VAL A 68 7.63 12.16 7.21
N THR A 69 6.89 12.05 8.30
CA THR A 69 5.78 11.11 8.37
C THR A 69 4.57 11.72 7.69
N LYS A 70 3.99 11.00 6.77
CA LYS A 70 2.71 11.31 6.18
C LYS A 70 1.76 10.18 6.52
N SER A 71 0.74 10.50 7.26
CA SER A 71 -0.48 9.71 7.27
C SER A 71 -1.17 10.10 5.98
N GLU A 72 -1.18 9.21 4.99
CA GLU A 72 -2.06 9.48 3.85
C GLU A 72 -3.48 9.41 4.37
N PRO A 73 -4.23 10.50 4.29
CA PRO A 73 -5.67 10.38 4.46
C PRO A 73 -6.11 9.38 3.39
N PHE A 74 -6.77 8.32 3.82
CA PHE A 74 -7.49 7.49 2.87
C PHE A 74 -8.32 8.42 2.00
N PRO A 75 -8.37 8.23 0.68
CA PRO A 75 -9.18 9.07 -0.17
C PRO A 75 -10.58 9.19 0.40
N ASP A 76 -11.06 10.41 0.53
CA ASP A 76 -12.37 10.68 1.08
C ASP A 76 -13.42 9.80 0.41
N GLY A 77 -14.18 9.09 1.21
CA GLY A 77 -15.22 8.21 0.72
C GLY A 77 -14.81 6.80 0.32
N LEU A 78 -13.54 6.40 0.45
CA LEU A 78 -13.13 5.01 0.20
C LEU A 78 -13.60 4.07 1.32
N LEU A 79 -13.38 4.47 2.57
CA LEU A 79 -13.58 3.62 3.74
C LEU A 79 -15.00 3.69 4.29
N ASP A 80 -15.36 2.67 5.04
CA ASP A 80 -16.59 2.58 5.82
C ASP A 80 -17.88 2.76 5.01
N ARG A 81 -17.80 2.44 3.69
CA ARG A 81 -18.95 2.42 2.79
C ARG A 81 -18.99 1.14 1.98
N GLU A 82 -20.20 0.70 1.64
CA GLU A 82 -20.37 -0.47 0.79
C GLU A 82 -20.17 -0.09 -0.69
N TRP A 83 -19.20 -0.74 -1.32
CA TRP A 83 -18.97 -0.70 -2.75
C TRP A 83 -19.62 -1.92 -3.40
N LYS A 84 -20.38 -1.71 -4.48
CA LYS A 84 -21.03 -2.77 -5.24
C LYS A 84 -20.38 -2.94 -6.59
N LEU A 85 -20.10 -4.18 -6.96
CA LEU A 85 -19.56 -4.49 -8.28
C LEU A 85 -20.59 -4.15 -9.36
N VAL A 86 -20.16 -3.35 -10.30
CA VAL A 86 -20.94 -2.98 -11.49
C VAL A 86 -20.42 -3.74 -12.71
N ALA A 87 -19.10 -3.85 -12.85
CA ALA A 87 -18.47 -4.58 -13.93
C ALA A 87 -17.05 -5.03 -13.54
N LEU A 88 -16.60 -6.13 -14.11
CA LEU A 88 -15.21 -6.55 -14.21
C LEU A 88 -14.75 -6.30 -15.64
N HIS A 89 -13.57 -5.72 -15.79
CA HIS A 89 -12.94 -5.50 -17.08
C HIS A 89 -11.79 -6.48 -17.23
N GLU A 90 -11.92 -7.42 -18.15
CA GLU A 90 -10.90 -8.42 -18.46
C GLU A 90 -10.51 -8.27 -19.94
N ALA A 91 -9.29 -7.82 -20.20
CA ALA A 91 -8.75 -7.62 -21.54
C ALA A 91 -9.78 -6.93 -22.49
N ASP A 92 -10.46 -7.71 -23.30
CA ASP A 92 -11.44 -7.23 -24.29
C ASP A 92 -12.90 -7.48 -23.86
N GLU A 93 -13.14 -7.96 -22.64
CA GLU A 93 -14.49 -8.33 -22.18
C GLU A 93 -14.91 -7.50 -20.96
N ILE A 94 -16.17 -7.04 -20.95
CA ILE A 94 -16.82 -6.41 -19.80
C ILE A 94 -17.84 -7.39 -19.24
N ILE A 95 -17.58 -7.88 -18.03
CA ILE A 95 -18.41 -8.87 -17.37
C ILE A 95 -19.22 -8.16 -16.27
N GLN A 96 -20.53 -8.28 -16.32
CA GLN A 96 -21.43 -7.68 -15.35
C GLN A 96 -22.13 -8.74 -14.51
N PRO A 97 -22.37 -8.45 -13.22
CA PRO A 97 -23.22 -9.33 -12.41
C PRO A 97 -24.63 -9.46 -13.01
N LYS A 98 -25.15 -10.67 -13.02
CA LYS A 98 -26.53 -10.91 -13.46
C LYS A 98 -27.51 -10.18 -12.54
N LYS A 99 -28.66 -9.81 -13.06
CA LYS A 99 -29.74 -9.16 -12.29
C LYS A 99 -30.08 -9.96 -11.03
N GLY A 100 -30.13 -9.29 -9.90
CA GLY A 100 -30.40 -9.91 -8.59
C GLY A 100 -29.17 -10.51 -7.90
N ARG A 101 -28.01 -10.49 -8.51
CA ARG A 101 -26.73 -10.89 -7.92
C ARG A 101 -25.99 -9.70 -7.36
N THR A 102 -25.42 -9.86 -6.18
CA THR A 102 -24.71 -8.77 -5.50
C THR A 102 -23.32 -9.23 -5.11
N HIS A 103 -22.34 -8.51 -5.58
CA HIS A 103 -20.96 -8.61 -5.10
C HIS A 103 -20.63 -7.25 -4.50
N SER A 104 -20.23 -7.24 -3.24
CA SER A 104 -19.96 -6.00 -2.54
C SER A 104 -18.71 -6.12 -1.67
N MET A 105 -18.15 -4.96 -1.34
CA MET A 105 -16.96 -4.81 -0.52
C MET A 105 -17.10 -3.59 0.36
N THR A 106 -16.69 -3.73 1.62
CA THR A 106 -16.48 -2.62 2.55
C THR A 106 -15.08 -2.70 3.11
N LEU A 107 -14.34 -1.61 3.00
CA LEU A 107 -13.01 -1.45 3.58
C LEU A 107 -13.13 -0.67 4.87
N SER A 108 -12.67 -1.24 5.98
CA SER A 108 -12.72 -0.59 7.31
C SER A 108 -11.35 -0.01 7.68
N ARG A 109 -11.33 1.00 8.55
CA ARG A 109 -10.10 1.67 9.01
C ARG A 109 -9.13 0.74 9.74
N ASP A 110 -9.61 -0.35 10.32
CA ASP A 110 -8.83 -1.38 10.97
C ASP A 110 -8.19 -2.39 9.99
N LYS A 111 -8.15 -2.03 8.69
CA LYS A 111 -7.57 -2.84 7.60
C LYS A 111 -8.29 -4.16 7.36
N ARG A 112 -9.54 -4.21 7.70
CA ARG A 112 -10.41 -5.33 7.35
C ARG A 112 -11.21 -5.02 6.11
N VAL A 113 -11.43 -6.06 5.32
CA VAL A 113 -12.36 -6.07 4.22
C VAL A 113 -13.44 -7.10 4.50
N ALA A 114 -14.68 -6.75 4.24
CA ALA A 114 -15.81 -7.66 4.35
C ALA A 114 -16.82 -7.34 3.26
N GLY A 115 -17.64 -8.32 2.91
CA GLY A 115 -18.68 -8.11 1.91
C GLY A 115 -19.46 -9.37 1.57
N ARG A 116 -20.12 -9.28 0.42
CA ARG A 116 -20.83 -10.39 -0.20
C ARG A 116 -20.20 -10.73 -1.53
N ASN A 117 -20.10 -12.01 -1.77
CA ASN A 117 -19.66 -12.55 -3.04
C ASN A 117 -20.79 -13.44 -3.58
N ASP A 118 -21.78 -12.80 -4.19
CA ASP A 118 -23.04 -13.40 -4.62
C ASP A 118 -23.79 -14.09 -3.47
N CYS A 119 -23.72 -15.41 -3.36
CA CYS A 119 -24.42 -16.20 -2.34
C CYS A 119 -23.66 -16.28 -1.01
N ASN A 120 -22.38 -15.97 -0.99
CA ASN A 120 -21.52 -16.06 0.18
C ASN A 120 -21.22 -14.70 0.82
N ARG A 121 -20.94 -14.72 2.12
CA ARG A 121 -20.31 -13.61 2.84
C ARG A 121 -18.84 -13.91 2.98
N TYR A 122 -18.01 -12.86 2.91
CA TYR A 122 -16.58 -13.01 3.06
C TYR A 122 -15.99 -11.92 3.95
N PHE A 123 -14.83 -12.20 4.49
CA PHE A 123 -14.01 -11.26 5.22
C PHE A 123 -12.53 -11.56 4.99
N GLY A 124 -11.71 -10.56 5.15
CA GLY A 124 -10.27 -10.67 5.00
C GLY A 124 -9.56 -9.42 5.51
N SER A 125 -8.34 -9.26 5.09
CA SER A 125 -7.53 -8.08 5.37
C SER A 125 -7.08 -7.42 4.09
N TYR A 126 -6.72 -6.15 4.21
CA TYR A 126 -6.06 -5.42 3.15
C TYR A 126 -4.93 -4.57 3.72
N SER A 127 -4.02 -4.18 2.87
CA SER A 127 -2.99 -3.20 3.16
C SER A 127 -2.97 -2.15 2.07
N MET A 128 -2.72 -0.91 2.46
CA MET A 128 -2.41 0.15 1.50
C MET A 128 -0.91 0.32 1.44
N VAL A 129 -0.38 0.24 0.25
CA VAL A 129 1.03 0.44 -0.02
C VAL A 129 1.13 1.66 -0.91
N LYS A 130 1.90 2.62 -0.53
CA LYS A 130 2.23 3.87 -1.25
C LYS A 130 1.23 4.33 -2.33
N GLY A 131 0.66 5.48 -2.14
CA GLY A 131 -0.29 6.09 -3.08
C GLY A 131 -1.61 5.31 -3.14
N ASN A 132 -2.11 5.12 -4.34
CA ASN A 132 -3.39 4.42 -4.56
C ASN A 132 -3.22 2.89 -4.69
N TRP A 133 -2.20 2.31 -4.09
CA TRP A 133 -1.97 0.86 -4.13
C TRP A 133 -2.71 0.17 -2.99
N LEU A 134 -3.58 -0.74 -3.35
CA LEU A 134 -4.36 -1.57 -2.46
C LEU A 134 -3.98 -3.04 -2.70
N LYS A 135 -3.54 -3.72 -1.65
CA LYS A 135 -3.25 -5.14 -1.71
C LYS A 135 -4.14 -5.87 -0.73
N PHE A 136 -4.88 -6.84 -1.21
CA PHE A 136 -5.65 -7.73 -0.36
C PHE A 136 -4.78 -8.86 0.20
N GLY A 137 -5.11 -9.32 1.41
CA GLY A 137 -4.42 -10.44 2.04
C GLY A 137 -4.57 -11.75 1.26
N GLU A 138 -3.68 -12.70 1.47
CA GLU A 138 -3.62 -13.95 0.70
C GLU A 138 -4.82 -14.88 0.93
N GLY A 139 -5.59 -14.66 1.99
CA GLY A 139 -6.74 -15.51 2.32
C GLY A 139 -7.98 -14.72 2.69
N PHE A 140 -9.10 -15.09 2.10
CA PHE A 140 -10.42 -14.66 2.54
C PHE A 140 -11.12 -15.81 3.29
N GLY A 141 -11.67 -15.51 4.47
CA GLY A 141 -12.66 -16.37 5.08
C GLY A 141 -14.01 -16.20 4.37
N SER A 142 -14.69 -17.27 4.05
CA SER A 142 -15.98 -17.20 3.35
C SER A 142 -16.92 -18.28 3.86
N THR A 143 -18.23 -18.01 3.83
CA THR A 143 -19.23 -19.08 3.89
C THR A 143 -19.15 -19.94 2.63
N LEU A 144 -19.54 -21.20 2.73
CA LEU A 144 -19.37 -22.18 1.67
C LEU A 144 -20.72 -22.62 1.08
N MET A 145 -21.57 -21.66 0.75
CA MET A 145 -22.80 -21.96 0.03
C MET A 145 -22.49 -22.23 -1.44
N LEU A 146 -23.11 -23.24 -2.01
CA LEU A 146 -23.02 -23.47 -3.44
C LEU A 146 -23.78 -22.38 -4.18
N CYS A 147 -23.07 -21.55 -4.92
CA CYS A 147 -23.69 -20.52 -5.73
C CYS A 147 -24.30 -21.10 -7.00
N MET A 148 -25.35 -20.47 -7.48
CA MET A 148 -26.03 -20.92 -8.70
C MET A 148 -25.14 -20.71 -9.93
N PRO A 149 -25.35 -21.48 -11.02
CA PRO A 149 -24.59 -21.34 -12.25
C PRO A 149 -24.57 -19.91 -12.77
N GLY A 150 -23.36 -19.46 -13.19
CA GLY A 150 -23.10 -18.10 -13.68
C GLY A 150 -22.90 -17.08 -12.58
N SER A 151 -22.61 -17.49 -11.34
CA SER A 151 -22.04 -16.64 -10.31
C SER A 151 -20.64 -16.16 -10.73
N LEU A 152 -20.31 -14.94 -10.33
CA LEU A 152 -18.96 -14.35 -10.52
C LEU A 152 -18.10 -14.48 -9.27
N ASP A 153 -18.46 -15.37 -8.32
CA ASP A 153 -17.79 -15.47 -7.04
C ASP A 153 -16.29 -15.70 -7.18
N PHE A 154 -15.87 -16.63 -8.02
CA PHE A 154 -14.47 -16.92 -8.27
C PHE A 154 -13.76 -15.73 -8.94
N LYS A 155 -14.31 -15.21 -10.03
CA LYS A 155 -13.74 -14.06 -10.76
C LYS A 155 -13.63 -12.81 -9.90
N PHE A 156 -14.59 -12.59 -9.02
CA PHE A 156 -14.55 -11.47 -8.10
C PHE A 156 -13.37 -11.56 -7.14
N PHE A 157 -13.11 -12.72 -6.54
CA PHE A 157 -11.95 -12.91 -5.68
C PHE A 157 -10.62 -12.83 -6.44
N GLU A 158 -10.55 -13.42 -7.63
CA GLU A 158 -9.37 -13.27 -8.49
C GLU A 158 -9.07 -11.80 -8.78
N SER A 159 -10.10 -11.02 -9.12
CA SER A 159 -9.95 -9.58 -9.38
C SER A 159 -9.49 -8.81 -8.16
N LEU A 160 -10.00 -9.12 -6.96
CA LEU A 160 -9.51 -8.51 -5.73
C LEU A 160 -8.03 -8.83 -5.49
N HIS A 161 -7.63 -10.10 -5.64
CA HIS A 161 -6.23 -10.48 -5.47
C HIS A 161 -5.30 -9.90 -6.54
N ALA A 162 -5.78 -9.73 -7.75
CA ALA A 162 -5.02 -9.14 -8.85
C ALA A 162 -4.94 -7.60 -8.76
N SER A 163 -5.77 -6.98 -7.92
CA SER A 163 -5.80 -5.51 -7.77
C SER A 163 -4.45 -4.98 -7.31
N LYS A 164 -3.98 -3.95 -8.01
CA LYS A 164 -2.70 -3.29 -7.72
C LYS A 164 -2.88 -1.84 -7.28
N GLY A 165 -4.04 -1.27 -7.54
CA GLY A 165 -4.34 0.11 -7.23
C GLY A 165 -5.83 0.39 -7.29
N PHE A 166 -6.19 1.62 -6.99
CA PHE A 166 -7.57 2.07 -7.06
C PHE A 166 -7.64 3.55 -7.38
N GLU A 167 -8.79 3.96 -7.87
CA GLU A 167 -9.18 5.35 -8.08
C GLU A 167 -10.59 5.56 -7.52
N VAL A 168 -10.77 6.60 -6.71
CA VAL A 168 -12.08 7.01 -6.22
C VAL A 168 -12.50 8.27 -6.97
N ASP A 169 -13.61 8.18 -7.67
CA ASP A 169 -14.22 9.27 -8.40
C ASP A 169 -15.69 9.39 -7.95
N GLY A 170 -15.92 10.22 -6.95
CA GLY A 170 -17.23 10.40 -6.32
C GLY A 170 -17.83 9.08 -5.80
N ASN A 171 -18.78 8.53 -6.52
CA ASN A 171 -19.47 7.28 -6.20
C ASN A 171 -18.93 6.06 -6.95
N LYS A 172 -17.81 6.20 -7.63
CA LYS A 172 -17.18 5.12 -8.39
C LYS A 172 -15.85 4.75 -7.78
N LEU A 173 -15.62 3.46 -7.62
CA LEU A 173 -14.33 2.87 -7.29
C LEU A 173 -13.88 2.04 -8.49
N LYS A 174 -12.68 2.33 -8.97
CA LYS A 174 -12.04 1.62 -10.08
C LYS A 174 -10.76 0.98 -9.60
#